data_c2311e642912f19a0e7d0ecdeb137454
#
_entry.id   c2311e642912f19a0e7d0ecdeb137454
#
_cell.length_a   1.000
_cell.length_b   1.000
_cell.length_c   1.000
_cell.angle_alpha   90.00
_cell.angle_beta   90.00
_cell.angle_gamma   90.00
#
_symmetry.space_group_name_H-M   'P 1'
#
loop_
_entity.id
_entity.type
_entity.pdbx_description
1 polymer ?
#
loop_
_entity_poly.entity_id
_entity_poly.type
_entity_poly.pdbx_seq_one_letter_code
_entity_poly.pdbx_strand_id
1 'polypeptide(L)'
;MKNLLLIKLIFLLILISGCETINKKSEQIAKEENKKLSQFIGQPVSELKIVMGNPDSEDKSENGSKLLIYSTKKYGIKCERKFIIDNNEMVIGFTSKGCF
;
A
#
# COMPACT_ATOMS: atom_id res chain seq x y z
N MET A 1 38.57 -32.09 -6.56
CA MET A 1 37.17 -32.50 -6.71
C MET A 1 36.27 -32.08 -5.55
N LYS A 2 36.72 -32.26 -4.30
CA LYS A 2 35.92 -31.84 -3.12
C LYS A 2 35.70 -30.33 -3.02
N ASN A 3 36.65 -29.50 -3.50
CA ASN A 3 36.54 -28.04 -3.46
C ASN A 3 35.49 -27.47 -4.44
N LEU A 4 35.26 -28.13 -5.57
CA LEU A 4 34.25 -27.72 -6.55
C LEU A 4 32.81 -27.94 -6.06
N LEU A 5 32.58 -29.00 -5.28
CA LEU A 5 31.29 -29.30 -4.66
C LEU A 5 30.97 -28.29 -3.55
N LEU A 6 31.95 -27.91 -2.75
CA LEU A 6 31.80 -26.90 -1.69
C LEU A 6 31.50 -25.51 -2.25
N ILE A 7 32.16 -25.12 -3.35
CA ILE A 7 31.92 -23.84 -4.01
C ILE A 7 30.51 -23.78 -4.62
N LYS A 8 30.05 -24.87 -5.20
CA LYS A 8 28.67 -24.97 -5.72
C LYS A 8 27.62 -24.88 -4.61
N LEU A 9 27.88 -25.50 -3.48
CA LEU A 9 26.97 -25.46 -2.33
C LEU A 9 26.90 -24.06 -1.71
N ILE A 10 28.02 -23.37 -1.58
CA ILE A 10 28.10 -21.99 -1.09
C ILE A 10 27.37 -21.03 -2.05
N PHE A 11 27.52 -21.23 -3.35
CA PHE A 11 26.86 -20.43 -4.38
C PHE A 11 25.34 -20.61 -4.34
N LEU A 12 24.87 -21.83 -4.10
CA LEU A 12 23.44 -22.12 -3.96
C LEU A 12 22.83 -21.46 -2.71
N LEU A 13 23.56 -21.45 -1.60
CA LEU A 13 23.14 -20.80 -0.35
C LEU A 13 23.04 -19.28 -0.49
N ILE A 14 23.92 -18.65 -1.24
CA ILE A 14 23.90 -17.20 -1.52
C ILE A 14 22.66 -16.80 -2.35
N LEU A 15 22.24 -17.65 -3.30
CA LEU A 15 21.06 -17.41 -4.14
C LEU A 15 19.74 -17.45 -3.32
N ILE A 16 19.66 -18.30 -2.29
CA ILE A 16 18.47 -18.43 -1.45
C ILE A 16 18.31 -17.21 -0.52
N SER A 17 19.39 -16.67 0.01
CA SER A 17 19.34 -15.49 0.90
C SER A 17 18.97 -14.19 0.19
N GLY A 18 19.18 -14.07 -1.12
CA GLY A 18 18.81 -12.90 -1.90
C GLY A 18 17.30 -12.68 -2.03
N CYS A 19 16.50 -13.75 -2.07
CA CYS A 19 15.05 -13.65 -2.19
C CYS A 19 14.37 -13.13 -0.92
N GLU A 20 14.87 -13.45 0.26
CA GLU A 20 14.32 -12.98 1.53
C GLU A 20 14.47 -11.47 1.73
N THR A 21 15.54 -10.89 1.26
CA THR A 21 15.83 -9.45 1.40
C THR A 21 14.84 -8.59 0.61
N ILE A 22 14.41 -9.04 -0.57
CA ILE A 22 13.45 -8.33 -1.42
C ILE A 22 12.06 -8.32 -0.79
N ASN A 23 11.61 -9.44 -0.22
CA ASN A 23 10.32 -9.54 0.45
C ASN A 23 10.23 -8.64 1.68
N LYS A 24 11.29 -8.52 2.48
CA LYS A 24 11.33 -7.64 3.64
C LYS A 24 11.20 -6.17 3.28
N LYS A 25 11.80 -5.72 2.18
CA LYS A 25 11.69 -4.33 1.71
C LYS A 25 10.27 -3.97 1.27
N SER A 26 9.59 -4.85 0.52
CA SER A 26 8.22 -4.59 0.10
C SER A 26 7.24 -4.59 1.27
N GLU A 27 7.43 -5.42 2.29
CA GLU A 27 6.62 -5.39 3.51
C GLU A 27 6.82 -4.10 4.31
N GLN A 28 8.04 -3.59 4.40
CA GLN A 28 8.33 -2.33 5.09
C GLN A 28 7.69 -1.13 4.38
N ILE A 29 7.75 -1.08 3.06
CA ILE A 29 7.12 -0.02 2.28
C ILE A 29 5.61 -0.02 2.48
N ALA A 30 4.97 -1.19 2.45
CA ALA A 30 3.54 -1.32 2.69
C ALA A 30 3.14 -0.89 4.11
N LYS A 31 3.93 -1.23 5.12
CA LYS A 31 3.69 -0.84 6.52
C LYS A 31 3.81 0.68 6.72
N GLU A 32 4.81 1.31 6.14
CA GLU A 32 5.00 2.76 6.21
C GLU A 32 3.86 3.50 5.53
N GLU A 33 3.42 3.04 4.37
CA GLU A 33 2.32 3.63 3.63
C GLU A 33 1.00 3.48 4.38
N ASN A 34 0.71 2.30 4.92
CA ASN A 34 -0.47 2.07 5.75
C ASN A 34 -0.48 2.95 6.99
N LYS A 35 0.67 3.16 7.61
CA LYS A 35 0.81 4.05 8.77
C LYS A 35 0.48 5.49 8.40
N LYS A 36 0.94 5.98 7.27
CA LYS A 36 0.62 7.33 6.78
C LYS A 36 -0.87 7.50 6.50
N LEU A 37 -1.47 6.51 5.84
CA LEU A 37 -2.89 6.55 5.50
C LEU A 37 -3.78 6.41 6.75
N SER A 38 -3.37 5.63 7.74
CA SER A 38 -4.12 5.45 8.98
C SER A 38 -4.20 6.72 9.82
N GLN A 39 -3.30 7.69 9.62
CA GLN A 39 -3.35 8.98 10.30
C GLN A 39 -4.60 9.79 9.93
N PHE A 40 -5.19 9.52 8.78
CA PHE A 40 -6.41 10.20 8.35
C PHE A 40 -7.67 9.64 9.02
N ILE A 41 -7.63 8.44 9.58
CA ILE A 41 -8.77 7.85 10.28
C ILE A 41 -9.12 8.69 11.51
N GLY A 42 -10.38 9.12 11.62
CA GLY A 42 -10.84 10.02 12.67
C GLY A 42 -10.64 11.49 12.36
N GLN A 43 -10.10 11.82 11.19
CA GLN A 43 -9.93 13.20 10.75
C GLN A 43 -11.07 13.62 9.80
N PRO A 44 -11.38 14.94 9.72
CA PRO A 44 -12.34 15.42 8.73
C PRO A 44 -11.86 15.18 7.31
N VAL A 45 -12.79 14.98 6.38
CA VAL A 45 -12.47 14.79 4.96
C VAL A 45 -11.73 16.00 4.36
N SER A 46 -11.92 17.19 4.90
CA SER A 46 -11.20 18.39 4.47
C SER A 46 -9.68 18.26 4.68
N GLU A 47 -9.25 17.66 5.78
CA GLU A 47 -7.83 17.39 6.04
C GLU A 47 -7.25 16.40 5.03
N LEU A 48 -8.00 15.36 4.68
CA LEU A 48 -7.61 14.40 3.66
C LEU A 48 -7.41 15.09 2.31
N LYS A 49 -8.33 15.96 1.92
CA LYS A 49 -8.27 16.69 0.63
C LYS A 49 -7.13 17.71 0.58
N ILE A 50 -6.73 18.28 1.73
CA ILE A 50 -5.58 19.17 1.79
C ILE A 50 -4.28 18.42 1.48
N VAL A 51 -4.12 17.23 2.03
CA VAL A 51 -2.89 16.43 1.87
C VAL A 51 -2.88 15.67 0.54
N MET A 52 -3.97 15.00 0.19
CA MET A 52 -4.07 14.13 -0.98
C MET A 52 -4.57 14.84 -2.24
N GLY A 53 -5.13 16.03 -2.10
CA GLY A 53 -5.80 16.73 -3.20
C GLY A 53 -7.21 16.20 -3.43
N ASN A 54 -7.81 16.58 -4.55
CA ASN A 54 -9.12 16.10 -4.93
C ASN A 54 -9.07 14.64 -5.37
N PRO A 55 -10.05 13.79 -5.00
CA PRO A 55 -10.09 12.42 -5.46
C PRO A 55 -10.35 12.34 -6.97
N ASP A 56 -9.89 11.26 -7.59
CA ASP A 56 -10.16 11.01 -9.01
C ASP A 56 -11.63 10.70 -9.26
N SER A 57 -12.29 10.06 -8.31
CA SER A 57 -13.72 9.78 -8.36
C SER A 57 -14.30 9.66 -6.96
N GLU A 58 -15.62 9.82 -6.86
CA GLU A 58 -16.38 9.61 -5.64
C GLU A 58 -17.49 8.59 -5.92
N ASP A 59 -17.75 7.73 -4.94
CA ASP A 59 -18.79 6.72 -5.04
C ASP A 59 -19.53 6.63 -3.70
N LYS A 60 -20.65 5.92 -3.67
CA LYS A 60 -21.41 5.64 -2.45
C LYS A 60 -21.40 4.15 -2.19
N SER A 61 -21.17 3.77 -0.95
CA SER A 61 -21.30 2.37 -0.53
C SER A 61 -22.76 2.03 -0.28
N GLU A 62 -23.04 0.72 -0.16
CA GLU A 62 -24.42 0.23 0.07
C GLU A 62 -25.04 0.77 1.36
N ASN A 63 -24.24 1.05 2.38
CA ASN A 63 -24.71 1.59 3.65
C ASN A 63 -24.82 3.12 3.68
N GLY A 64 -24.63 3.79 2.54
CA GLY A 64 -24.75 5.24 2.44
C GLY A 64 -23.47 6.03 2.70
N SER A 65 -22.36 5.37 3.05
CA SER A 65 -21.08 6.03 3.22
C SER A 65 -20.52 6.50 1.89
N LYS A 66 -19.79 7.62 1.90
CA LYS A 66 -19.11 8.12 0.70
C LYS A 66 -17.75 7.45 0.57
N LEU A 67 -17.38 7.11 -0.66
CA LEU A 67 -16.07 6.56 -0.99
C LEU A 67 -15.30 7.58 -1.84
N LEU A 68 -14.12 7.99 -1.38
CA LEU A 68 -13.20 8.82 -2.16
C LEU A 68 -12.12 7.92 -2.76
N ILE A 69 -12.00 7.96 -4.08
CA ILE A 69 -11.12 7.05 -4.82
C ILE A 69 -9.96 7.83 -5.42
N TYR A 70 -8.74 7.46 -5.05
CA TYR A 70 -7.50 7.99 -5.57
C TYR A 70 -6.77 6.88 -6.35
N SER A 71 -6.45 7.15 -7.60
CA SER A 71 -5.79 6.18 -8.49
C SER A 71 -4.44 6.72 -8.94
N THR A 72 -3.42 5.90 -8.88
CA THR A 72 -2.10 6.18 -9.45
C THR A 72 -1.62 4.97 -10.22
N LYS A 73 -0.71 5.17 -11.18
CA LYS A 73 -0.05 4.08 -11.89
C LYS A 73 1.44 4.13 -11.61
N LYS A 74 2.01 2.96 -11.30
CA LYS A 74 3.44 2.80 -11.14
C LYS A 74 3.86 1.52 -11.83
N TYR A 75 4.80 1.62 -12.77
CA TYR A 75 5.27 0.50 -13.57
C TYR A 75 4.14 -0.26 -14.29
N GLY A 76 3.14 0.46 -14.78
CA GLY A 76 1.99 -0.13 -15.46
C GLY A 76 0.96 -0.77 -14.53
N ILE A 77 1.20 -0.79 -13.24
CA ILE A 77 0.28 -1.35 -12.24
C ILE A 77 -0.52 -0.22 -11.60
N LYS A 78 -1.85 -0.37 -11.64
CA LYS A 78 -2.77 0.60 -11.05
C LYS A 78 -2.84 0.42 -9.55
N CYS A 79 -2.53 1.49 -8.81
CA CYS A 79 -2.74 1.59 -7.36
C CYS A 79 -4.04 2.36 -7.12
N GLU A 80 -4.97 1.76 -6.40
CA GLU A 80 -6.24 2.37 -6.07
C GLU A 80 -6.41 2.41 -4.56
N ARG A 81 -6.60 3.62 -4.02
CA ARG A 81 -6.88 3.87 -2.61
C ARG A 81 -8.27 4.41 -2.44
N LYS A 82 -9.06 3.78 -1.59
CA LYS A 82 -10.43 4.20 -1.28
C LYS A 82 -10.50 4.60 0.18
N PHE A 83 -10.98 5.81 0.43
CA PHE A 83 -11.25 6.29 1.78
C PHE A 83 -12.75 6.26 2.03
N ILE A 84 -13.15 5.73 3.16
CA ILE A 84 -14.54 5.60 3.56
C ILE A 84 -14.88 6.81 4.45
N ILE A 85 -15.88 7.58 4.03
CA ILE A 85 -16.30 8.80 4.71
C ILE A 85 -17.70 8.59 5.24
N ASP A 86 -17.92 8.86 6.53
CA ASP A 86 -19.23 8.74 7.15
C ASP A 86 -20.16 9.93 6.87
N ASN A 87 -21.38 9.91 7.41
CA ASN A 87 -22.35 10.99 7.22
C ASN A 87 -21.94 12.30 7.89
N ASN A 88 -21.00 12.27 8.81
CA ASN A 88 -20.43 13.44 9.48
C ASN A 88 -19.20 14.00 8.76
N GLU A 89 -18.90 13.51 7.56
CA GLU A 89 -17.73 13.87 6.75
C GLU A 89 -16.39 13.56 7.44
N MET A 90 -16.35 12.48 8.20
CA MET A 90 -15.13 11.99 8.87
C MET A 90 -14.61 10.75 8.16
N VAL A 91 -13.30 10.62 8.09
CA VAL A 91 -12.64 9.43 7.55
C VAL A 91 -12.72 8.31 8.58
N ILE A 92 -13.39 7.21 8.24
CA ILE A 92 -13.57 6.09 9.16
C ILE A 92 -12.76 4.85 8.76
N GLY A 93 -12.21 4.83 7.56
CA GLY A 93 -11.39 3.71 7.10
C GLY A 93 -10.82 3.95 5.72
N PHE A 94 -9.98 3.03 5.30
CA PHE A 94 -9.43 3.05 3.94
C PHE A 94 -9.09 1.64 3.48
N THR A 95 -9.03 1.45 2.16
CA THR A 95 -8.53 0.24 1.52
C THR A 95 -7.53 0.62 0.43
N SER A 96 -6.53 -0.24 0.21
CA SER A 96 -5.54 -0.05 -0.85
C SER A 96 -5.45 -1.32 -1.69
N LYS A 97 -5.39 -1.17 -3.01
CA LYS A 97 -5.28 -2.28 -3.95
C LYS A 97 -4.23 -1.97 -5.01
N GLY A 98 -3.28 -2.87 -5.18
CA GLY A 98 -2.22 -2.73 -6.18
C GLY A 98 -1.14 -1.71 -5.81
N CYS A 99 -1.08 -1.26 -4.55
CA CYS A 99 -0.12 -0.28 -4.07
C CYS A 99 1.14 -0.95 -3.53
N PHE A 100 2.31 -0.46 -3.91
CA PHE A 100 3.59 -0.95 -3.40
C PHE A 100 4.68 0.14 -3.48
#